data_5bfe11752ce27fbaae807d041cafb480
#
_entry.id   5bfe11752ce27fbaae807d041cafb480
#
_cell.length_a   1.000
_cell.length_b   1.000
_cell.length_c   1.000
_cell.angle_alpha   90.00
_cell.angle_beta   90.00
_cell.angle_gamma   90.00
#
_symmetry.space_group_name_H-M   'P 1'
#
loop_
_entity.id
_entity.type
_entity.pdbx_description
1 polymer ?
#
loop_
_entity_poly.entity_id
_entity_poly.type
_entity_poly.pdbx_seq_one_letter_code
_entity_poly.pdbx_strand_id
1 'polypeptide(L)'
;MWNENWIKGEDYPAWGDNDIYKKTISGGYLYQDETPREAYHRVAKTVARRLYKPEMASTFFDYIWNGWLCLASPVLSNTGTDRGLPISCFGIDVADSIQDIGQKNLEMMLLAKHGGGVGIGINQIRPAGTKITGNGTSDGVVPFCKIYDSTILATNQGSVRRGAASVNINIEHDDFEEWLEIREPKGDVNRQSLNLHQCAVVGDKFMRKLTSGDNDARRKWSKLLQKRKATGEPYILFKGNTNKQNPAAYKDNALKVHMTNICSEIVLHTDENHSFVCCLSSLNLAKYDEWKNTNIIYDSIWFLDGVLEEFIQRSKYRKGFENSVRFAEKSRALGLGVLGWHTYLQEKGLPFEGLLSQYETRRIFSQIKIESERASMALADVYGEPLWCVGTGFRNTHLRA
;
A
#
# COMPACT_ATOMS: atom_id res chain seq x y z
N MET A 1 12.32 -30.46 16.48
CA MET A 1 10.95 -30.96 16.32
C MET A 1 10.00 -29.87 16.80
N TRP A 2 9.07 -29.46 15.99
CA TRP A 2 8.06 -28.45 16.35
C TRP A 2 7.11 -29.07 17.36
N ASN A 3 6.89 -28.40 18.49
CA ASN A 3 5.77 -28.78 19.36
C ASN A 3 4.50 -28.24 18.74
N GLU A 4 3.76 -29.10 18.03
CA GLU A 4 2.57 -28.70 17.24
C GLU A 4 1.28 -28.66 18.08
N ASN A 5 1.36 -28.68 19.41
CA ASN A 5 0.17 -28.66 20.27
C ASN A 5 -0.69 -27.39 20.12
N TRP A 6 -0.10 -26.28 19.64
CA TRP A 6 -0.82 -25.04 19.36
C TRP A 6 -1.67 -25.09 18.08
N ILE A 7 -1.55 -26.12 17.25
CA ILE A 7 -2.37 -26.32 16.04
C ILE A 7 -3.76 -26.87 16.41
N LYS A 8 -3.89 -27.60 17.52
CA LYS A 8 -5.15 -28.22 17.95
C LYS A 8 -6.00 -27.25 18.74
N GLY A 9 -7.30 -27.23 18.51
CA GLY A 9 -8.26 -26.40 19.22
C GLY A 9 -9.46 -26.02 18.36
N GLU A 10 -10.20 -25.01 18.78
CA GLU A 10 -11.36 -24.48 18.07
C GLU A 10 -10.98 -23.97 16.66
N ASP A 11 -11.83 -24.22 15.67
CA ASP A 11 -11.61 -23.81 14.28
C ASP A 11 -11.73 -22.29 14.08
N TYR A 12 -12.45 -21.62 14.96
CA TYR A 12 -12.68 -20.17 14.91
C TYR A 12 -12.16 -19.49 16.17
N PRO A 13 -11.56 -18.29 16.05
CA PRO A 13 -11.22 -17.51 17.25
C PRO A 13 -12.49 -17.00 17.94
N ALA A 14 -12.46 -16.84 19.26
CA ALA A 14 -13.61 -16.42 20.04
C ALA A 14 -14.24 -15.09 19.55
N TRP A 15 -13.42 -14.13 19.12
CA TRP A 15 -13.89 -12.86 18.53
C TRP A 15 -14.52 -13.04 17.14
N GLY A 16 -14.21 -14.13 16.44
CA GLY A 16 -14.71 -14.48 15.10
C GLY A 16 -15.86 -15.49 15.13
N ASP A 17 -16.38 -15.85 16.28
CA ASP A 17 -17.52 -16.78 16.38
C ASP A 17 -18.86 -16.07 16.09
N ASN A 18 -18.98 -15.56 14.86
CA ASN A 18 -20.19 -14.92 14.35
C ASN A 18 -20.33 -15.18 12.85
N ASP A 19 -21.56 -15.10 12.35
CA ASP A 19 -21.91 -15.43 10.97
C ASP A 19 -21.21 -14.52 9.93
N ILE A 20 -20.99 -13.24 10.26
CA ILE A 20 -20.34 -12.29 9.36
C ILE A 20 -18.90 -12.70 9.13
N TYR A 21 -18.15 -12.98 10.19
CA TYR A 21 -16.77 -13.44 10.08
C TYR A 21 -16.69 -14.78 9.34
N LYS A 22 -17.52 -15.78 9.74
CA LYS A 22 -17.55 -17.12 9.13
C LYS A 22 -17.80 -17.03 7.63
N LYS A 23 -18.81 -16.26 7.21
CA LYS A 23 -19.13 -16.03 5.80
C LYS A 23 -17.98 -15.31 5.08
N THR A 24 -17.38 -14.31 5.71
CA THR A 24 -16.29 -13.53 5.10
C THR A 24 -15.05 -14.38 4.89
N ILE A 25 -14.59 -15.11 5.91
CA ILE A 25 -13.37 -15.90 5.82
C ILE A 25 -13.51 -17.07 4.84
N SER A 26 -14.67 -17.72 4.81
CA SER A 26 -14.99 -18.79 3.85
C SER A 26 -15.21 -18.26 2.43
N GLY A 27 -15.50 -16.97 2.27
CA GLY A 27 -15.74 -16.31 0.99
C GLY A 27 -14.48 -16.12 0.12
N GLY A 28 -13.40 -16.89 0.41
CA GLY A 28 -12.20 -16.98 -0.43
C GLY A 28 -10.87 -16.68 0.27
N TYR A 29 -10.87 -16.40 1.58
CA TYR A 29 -9.61 -16.20 2.33
C TYR A 29 -8.90 -17.51 2.62
N LEU A 30 -9.67 -18.60 2.80
CA LEU A 30 -9.13 -19.93 3.04
C LEU A 30 -8.52 -20.53 1.76
N TYR A 31 -7.48 -21.30 1.91
CA TYR A 31 -6.80 -21.99 0.83
C TYR A 31 -7.19 -23.45 0.83
N GLN A 32 -7.77 -23.93 -0.27
CA GLN A 32 -8.34 -25.30 -0.34
C GLN A 32 -9.37 -25.54 0.79
N ASP A 33 -9.28 -26.65 1.48
CA ASP A 33 -10.21 -27.08 2.51
C ASP A 33 -9.72 -26.75 3.94
N GLU A 34 -8.79 -25.78 4.09
CA GLU A 34 -8.26 -25.40 5.41
C GLU A 34 -9.32 -24.73 6.30
N THR A 35 -9.25 -24.98 7.59
CA THR A 35 -10.00 -24.24 8.61
C THR A 35 -9.37 -22.85 8.84
N PRO A 36 -10.08 -21.89 9.45
CA PRO A 36 -9.49 -20.60 9.84
C PRO A 36 -8.24 -20.75 10.73
N ARG A 37 -8.23 -21.72 11.64
CA ARG A 37 -7.08 -22.02 12.48
C ARG A 37 -5.87 -22.44 11.64
N GLU A 38 -6.08 -23.34 10.69
CA GLU A 38 -5.03 -23.81 9.79
C GLU A 38 -4.52 -22.69 8.89
N ALA A 39 -5.40 -21.79 8.42
CA ALA A 39 -5.02 -20.62 7.65
C ALA A 39 -4.07 -19.70 8.44
N TYR A 40 -4.41 -19.36 9.68
CA TYR A 40 -3.56 -18.54 10.53
C TYR A 40 -2.24 -19.23 10.88
N HIS A 41 -2.30 -20.54 11.11
CA HIS A 41 -1.12 -21.37 11.32
C HIS A 41 -0.19 -21.36 10.09
N ARG A 42 -0.76 -21.57 8.89
CA ARG A 42 0.00 -21.52 7.62
C ARG A 42 0.75 -20.20 7.47
N VAL A 43 0.08 -19.07 7.72
CA VAL A 43 0.69 -17.75 7.65
C VAL A 43 1.83 -17.60 8.65
N ALA A 44 1.56 -17.86 9.93
CA ALA A 44 2.55 -17.73 11.01
C ALA A 44 3.79 -18.61 10.77
N LYS A 45 3.58 -19.87 10.40
CA LYS A 45 4.66 -20.83 10.10
C LYS A 45 5.49 -20.41 8.87
N THR A 46 4.83 -19.92 7.83
CA THR A 46 5.53 -19.47 6.61
C THR A 46 6.41 -18.27 6.89
N VAL A 47 5.87 -17.28 7.60
CA VAL A 47 6.61 -16.06 7.95
C VAL A 47 7.81 -16.39 8.85
N ALA A 48 7.61 -17.18 9.90
CA ALA A 48 8.69 -17.59 10.81
C ALA A 48 9.80 -18.37 10.08
N ARG A 49 9.43 -19.22 9.11
CA ARG A 49 10.39 -19.93 8.27
C ARG A 49 11.19 -18.98 7.38
N ARG A 50 10.57 -17.94 6.81
CA ARG A 50 11.25 -16.93 5.98
C ARG A 50 12.27 -16.12 6.78
N LEU A 51 12.02 -15.96 8.06
CA LEU A 51 12.94 -15.31 9.00
C LEU A 51 14.00 -16.26 9.55
N TYR A 52 14.00 -17.55 9.21
CA TYR A 52 14.83 -18.56 9.86
C TYR A 52 14.68 -18.58 11.39
N LYS A 53 13.47 -18.21 11.87
CA LYS A 53 13.09 -18.11 13.28
C LYS A 53 11.84 -18.94 13.57
N PRO A 54 11.92 -20.28 13.41
CA PRO A 54 10.77 -21.15 13.57
C PRO A 54 10.08 -21.03 14.94
N GLU A 55 10.83 -20.69 15.97
CA GLU A 55 10.34 -20.47 17.33
C GLU A 55 9.33 -19.32 17.45
N MET A 56 9.33 -18.36 16.53
CA MET A 56 8.38 -17.23 16.52
C MET A 56 6.99 -17.61 15.98
N ALA A 57 6.83 -18.78 15.38
CA ALA A 57 5.58 -19.13 14.72
C ALA A 57 4.37 -19.17 15.67
N SER A 58 4.54 -19.72 16.87
CA SER A 58 3.46 -19.74 17.88
C SER A 58 3.09 -18.33 18.35
N THR A 59 4.07 -17.47 18.58
CA THR A 59 3.86 -16.07 18.98
C THR A 59 3.10 -15.29 17.89
N PHE A 60 3.50 -15.43 16.63
CA PHE A 60 2.77 -14.82 15.51
C PHE A 60 1.34 -15.33 15.39
N PHE A 61 1.14 -16.65 15.56
CA PHE A 61 -0.19 -17.23 15.57
C PHE A 61 -1.05 -16.65 16.71
N ASP A 62 -0.52 -16.57 17.92
CA ASP A 62 -1.26 -16.05 19.08
C ASP A 62 -1.73 -14.61 18.88
N TYR A 63 -0.87 -13.75 18.32
CA TYR A 63 -1.24 -12.36 18.03
C TYR A 63 -2.37 -12.25 17.01
N ILE A 64 -2.34 -13.09 15.97
CA ILE A 64 -3.38 -13.11 14.93
C ILE A 64 -4.66 -13.75 15.49
N TRP A 65 -4.52 -14.86 16.22
CA TRP A 65 -5.65 -15.62 16.76
C TRP A 65 -6.44 -14.83 17.80
N ASN A 66 -5.75 -14.06 18.63
CA ASN A 66 -6.42 -13.17 19.60
C ASN A 66 -7.00 -11.89 18.96
N GLY A 67 -6.80 -11.68 17.66
CA GLY A 67 -7.26 -10.48 16.95
C GLY A 67 -6.53 -9.22 17.37
N TRP A 68 -5.30 -9.35 17.87
CA TRP A 68 -4.42 -8.23 18.22
C TRP A 68 -3.69 -7.69 16.99
N LEU A 69 -3.22 -8.60 16.11
CA LEU A 69 -2.64 -8.29 14.81
C LEU A 69 -3.62 -8.69 13.69
N CYS A 70 -4.13 -7.70 12.98
CA CYS A 70 -5.06 -7.88 11.87
C CYS A 70 -4.28 -7.86 10.56
N LEU A 71 -4.28 -8.99 9.86
CA LEU A 71 -3.55 -9.17 8.61
C LEU A 71 -4.27 -8.47 7.45
N ALA A 72 -3.50 -7.83 6.57
CA ALA A 72 -4.03 -7.39 5.29
C ALA A 72 -4.55 -8.60 4.49
N SER A 73 -5.61 -8.41 3.70
CA SER A 73 -6.26 -9.51 2.95
C SER A 73 -5.28 -10.41 2.18
N PRO A 74 -4.32 -9.90 1.40
CA PRO A 74 -3.37 -10.76 0.69
C PRO A 74 -2.37 -11.46 1.62
N VAL A 75 -2.05 -10.88 2.77
CA VAL A 75 -1.18 -11.54 3.76
C VAL A 75 -1.86 -12.80 4.28
N LEU A 76 -3.14 -12.70 4.68
CA LEU A 76 -3.89 -13.86 5.15
C LEU A 76 -4.13 -14.88 4.03
N SER A 77 -4.64 -14.43 2.89
CA SER A 77 -5.11 -15.35 1.84
C SER A 77 -3.98 -15.99 1.02
N ASN A 78 -2.82 -15.35 0.89
CA ASN A 78 -1.81 -15.75 -0.08
C ASN A 78 -0.46 -16.18 0.51
N THR A 79 -0.14 -15.81 1.77
CA THR A 79 1.13 -16.22 2.40
C THR A 79 1.17 -17.74 2.55
N GLY A 80 2.24 -18.36 2.03
CA GLY A 80 2.42 -19.81 2.08
C GLY A 80 1.54 -20.62 1.14
N THR A 81 0.89 -19.97 0.14
CA THR A 81 0.11 -20.62 -0.92
C THR A 81 0.73 -20.36 -2.28
N ASP A 82 0.28 -21.05 -3.32
CA ASP A 82 0.67 -20.79 -4.73
C ASP A 82 -0.28 -19.82 -5.44
N ARG A 83 -1.37 -19.42 -4.81
CA ARG A 83 -2.54 -18.73 -5.38
C ARG A 83 -2.29 -17.27 -5.74
N GLY A 84 -1.56 -16.52 -4.94
CA GLY A 84 -1.33 -15.07 -5.11
C GLY A 84 -0.04 -14.62 -4.45
N LEU A 85 0.13 -13.32 -4.29
CA LEU A 85 1.26 -12.71 -3.58
C LEU A 85 0.79 -12.01 -2.31
N PRO A 86 1.59 -11.95 -1.23
CA PRO A 86 1.15 -11.43 0.07
C PRO A 86 1.18 -9.90 0.16
N ILE A 87 1.15 -9.19 -0.96
CA ILE A 87 1.25 -7.73 -1.03
C ILE A 87 -0.05 -7.12 -1.50
N SER A 88 -0.48 -6.07 -0.80
CA SER A 88 -1.74 -5.37 -1.08
C SER A 88 -1.60 -4.26 -2.11
N CYS A 89 -0.51 -3.50 -2.07
CA CYS A 89 -0.38 -2.24 -2.78
C CYS A 89 0.97 -2.08 -3.44
N PHE A 90 0.90 -1.57 -4.69
CA PHE A 90 2.05 -1.29 -5.54
C PHE A 90 1.94 0.12 -6.13
N GLY A 91 3.07 0.69 -6.54
CA GLY A 91 3.10 1.92 -7.30
C GLY A 91 4.07 1.84 -8.46
N ILE A 92 3.64 2.28 -9.63
CA ILE A 92 4.36 2.22 -10.89
C ILE A 92 4.44 3.63 -11.45
N ASP A 93 5.63 4.11 -11.82
CA ASP A 93 5.80 5.36 -12.55
C ASP A 93 6.04 5.08 -14.04
N VAL A 94 5.36 5.82 -14.91
CA VAL A 94 5.35 5.59 -16.35
C VAL A 94 6.13 6.69 -17.05
N ALA A 95 7.18 6.30 -17.80
CA ALA A 95 7.96 7.21 -18.61
C ALA A 95 7.27 7.52 -19.95
N ASP A 96 7.67 8.64 -20.59
CA ASP A 96 7.09 9.14 -21.85
C ASP A 96 7.63 8.37 -23.07
N SER A 97 7.38 7.06 -23.12
CA SER A 97 7.65 6.22 -24.29
C SER A 97 6.61 5.11 -24.44
N ILE A 98 6.29 4.76 -25.70
CA ILE A 98 5.30 3.70 -25.95
C ILE A 98 5.77 2.34 -25.41
N GLN A 99 7.08 2.11 -25.38
CA GLN A 99 7.66 0.89 -24.81
C GLN A 99 7.41 0.81 -23.30
N ASP A 100 7.70 1.89 -22.58
CA ASP A 100 7.51 1.92 -21.12
C ASP A 100 6.01 1.87 -20.77
N ILE A 101 5.17 2.63 -21.47
CA ILE A 101 3.70 2.59 -21.29
C ILE A 101 3.19 1.15 -21.44
N GLY A 102 3.66 0.41 -22.48
CA GLY A 102 3.29 -0.97 -22.71
C GLY A 102 3.83 -1.92 -21.63
N GLN A 103 5.09 -1.78 -21.24
CA GLN A 103 5.72 -2.59 -20.18
C GLN A 103 5.05 -2.36 -18.81
N LYS A 104 4.77 -1.11 -18.45
CA LYS A 104 4.10 -0.77 -17.20
C LYS A 104 2.64 -1.22 -17.18
N ASN A 105 1.96 -1.24 -18.32
CA ASN A 105 0.63 -1.86 -18.44
C ASN A 105 0.68 -3.38 -18.18
N LEU A 106 1.69 -4.08 -18.72
CA LEU A 106 1.90 -5.50 -18.44
C LEU A 106 2.24 -5.74 -16.95
N GLU A 107 3.12 -4.94 -16.38
CA GLU A 107 3.46 -5.00 -14.94
C GLU A 107 2.18 -4.83 -14.09
N MET A 108 1.38 -3.80 -14.36
CA MET A 108 0.09 -3.57 -13.69
C MET A 108 -0.85 -4.77 -13.79
N MET A 109 -0.97 -5.36 -15.00
CA MET A 109 -1.81 -6.55 -15.24
C MET A 109 -1.39 -7.73 -14.36
N LEU A 110 -0.08 -7.98 -14.27
CA LEU A 110 0.47 -9.07 -13.45
C LEU A 110 0.25 -8.82 -11.95
N LEU A 111 0.49 -7.59 -11.48
CA LEU A 111 0.27 -7.21 -10.08
C LEU A 111 -1.22 -7.32 -9.70
N ALA A 112 -2.11 -6.82 -10.55
CA ALA A 112 -3.56 -6.88 -10.36
C ALA A 112 -4.07 -8.34 -10.35
N LYS A 113 -3.58 -9.19 -11.26
CA LYS A 113 -3.90 -10.63 -11.29
C LYS A 113 -3.61 -11.32 -9.96
N HIS A 114 -2.58 -10.90 -9.24
CA HIS A 114 -2.20 -11.45 -7.93
C HIS A 114 -2.88 -10.75 -6.74
N GLY A 115 -3.90 -9.92 -6.99
CA GLY A 115 -4.72 -9.26 -5.97
C GLY A 115 -4.16 -7.94 -5.46
N GLY A 116 -3.13 -7.38 -6.11
CA GLY A 116 -2.54 -6.09 -5.79
C GLY A 116 -3.39 -4.92 -6.27
N GLY A 117 -3.52 -3.87 -5.46
CA GLY A 117 -3.97 -2.55 -5.89
C GLY A 117 -2.79 -1.75 -6.42
N VAL A 118 -2.94 -1.05 -7.56
CA VAL A 118 -1.83 -0.38 -8.22
C VAL A 118 -2.08 1.12 -8.36
N GLY A 119 -1.18 1.94 -7.82
CA GLY A 119 -1.08 3.35 -8.17
C GLY A 119 -0.21 3.52 -9.42
N ILE A 120 -0.64 4.33 -10.37
CA ILE A 120 0.05 4.58 -11.63
C ILE A 120 0.36 6.07 -11.75
N GLY A 121 1.64 6.43 -11.79
CA GLY A 121 2.09 7.79 -12.05
C GLY A 121 2.20 8.06 -13.55
N ILE A 122 1.42 9.00 -14.05
CA ILE A 122 1.41 9.37 -15.48
C ILE A 122 1.97 10.78 -15.72
N ASN A 123 2.65 11.31 -14.72
CA ASN A 123 3.14 12.70 -14.74
C ASN A 123 4.15 13.00 -15.86
N GLN A 124 4.87 11.99 -16.32
CA GLN A 124 5.93 12.14 -17.32
C GLN A 124 5.42 12.06 -18.75
N ILE A 125 4.23 11.47 -18.97
CA ILE A 125 3.63 11.36 -20.31
C ILE A 125 3.32 12.74 -20.82
N ARG A 126 3.76 13.03 -22.05
CA ARG A 126 3.55 14.33 -22.69
C ARG A 126 2.08 14.66 -22.90
N PRO A 127 1.67 15.94 -22.78
CA PRO A 127 0.29 16.36 -22.97
C PRO A 127 -0.16 16.30 -24.43
N ALA A 128 -1.46 16.39 -24.62
CA ALA A 128 -2.09 16.51 -25.94
C ALA A 128 -1.55 17.71 -26.72
N GLY A 129 -1.44 17.56 -28.04
CA GLY A 129 -0.88 18.59 -28.92
C GLY A 129 0.64 18.65 -28.99
N THR A 130 1.36 17.92 -28.12
CA THR A 130 2.83 17.85 -28.18
C THR A 130 3.28 17.09 -29.43
N LYS A 131 4.25 17.65 -30.17
CA LYS A 131 4.81 17.00 -31.37
C LYS A 131 5.51 15.69 -31.03
N ILE A 132 5.22 14.67 -31.80
CA ILE A 132 5.92 13.38 -31.81
C ILE A 132 6.90 13.36 -32.97
N THR A 133 8.17 13.06 -32.70
CA THR A 133 9.21 13.04 -33.74
C THR A 133 8.84 12.04 -34.86
N GLY A 134 8.63 12.59 -36.07
CA GLY A 134 8.30 11.79 -37.25
C GLY A 134 6.85 11.23 -37.31
N ASN A 135 5.95 11.61 -36.38
CA ASN A 135 4.62 10.96 -36.27
C ASN A 135 3.47 11.87 -35.78
N GLY A 136 3.44 13.14 -36.17
CA GLY A 136 2.31 14.03 -35.84
C GLY A 136 2.33 14.55 -34.40
N THR A 137 1.18 14.52 -33.71
CA THR A 137 0.98 15.07 -32.35
C THR A 137 0.38 14.04 -31.40
N SER A 138 0.69 14.17 -30.11
CA SER A 138 0.16 13.34 -29.02
C SER A 138 -1.31 13.68 -28.74
N ASP A 139 -2.11 12.65 -28.43
CA ASP A 139 -3.46 12.78 -27.88
C ASP A 139 -3.48 12.88 -26.34
N GLY A 140 -2.30 12.98 -25.71
CA GLY A 140 -2.14 13.16 -24.27
C GLY A 140 -2.30 11.89 -23.44
N VAL A 141 -2.60 12.09 -22.14
CA VAL A 141 -2.65 11.00 -21.14
C VAL A 141 -3.96 10.20 -21.15
N VAL A 142 -5.06 10.81 -21.60
CA VAL A 142 -6.41 10.22 -21.46
C VAL A 142 -6.59 8.92 -22.24
N PRO A 143 -6.08 8.76 -23.50
CA PRO A 143 -6.13 7.49 -24.20
C PRO A 143 -5.39 6.35 -23.47
N PHE A 144 -4.28 6.65 -22.80
CA PHE A 144 -3.54 5.66 -22.00
C PHE A 144 -4.29 5.28 -20.73
N CYS A 145 -5.01 6.22 -20.10
CA CYS A 145 -5.93 5.88 -19.00
C CYS A 145 -6.98 4.86 -19.44
N LYS A 146 -7.49 4.95 -20.67
CA LYS A 146 -8.45 3.97 -21.23
C LYS A 146 -7.84 2.58 -21.35
N ILE A 147 -6.56 2.45 -21.72
CA ILE A 147 -5.86 1.18 -21.75
C ILE A 147 -5.80 0.58 -20.34
N TYR A 148 -5.38 1.35 -19.35
CA TYR A 148 -5.30 0.90 -17.95
C TYR A 148 -6.67 0.50 -17.39
N ASP A 149 -7.72 1.27 -17.68
CA ASP A 149 -9.10 0.97 -17.30
C ASP A 149 -9.55 -0.39 -17.84
N SER A 150 -9.36 -0.63 -19.12
CA SER A 150 -9.72 -1.88 -19.79
C SER A 150 -8.90 -3.06 -19.27
N THR A 151 -7.61 -2.84 -19.00
CA THR A 151 -6.72 -3.86 -18.45
C THR A 151 -7.16 -4.30 -17.05
N ILE A 152 -7.50 -3.36 -16.17
CA ILE A 152 -8.00 -3.69 -14.82
C ILE A 152 -9.30 -4.46 -14.88
N LEU A 153 -10.24 -4.09 -15.75
CA LEU A 153 -11.47 -4.86 -15.94
C LEU A 153 -11.20 -6.29 -16.40
N ALA A 154 -10.30 -6.46 -17.38
CA ALA A 154 -9.96 -7.76 -17.93
C ALA A 154 -9.27 -8.69 -16.92
N THR A 155 -8.51 -8.14 -15.97
CA THR A 155 -7.76 -8.93 -14.97
C THR A 155 -8.58 -9.32 -13.74
N ASN A 156 -9.81 -8.82 -13.61
CA ASN A 156 -10.71 -9.10 -12.48
C ASN A 156 -11.37 -10.48 -12.50
N GLN A 157 -10.73 -11.48 -13.05
CA GLN A 157 -11.31 -12.82 -13.20
C GLN A 157 -10.92 -13.74 -12.03
N GLY A 158 -11.87 -14.02 -11.15
CA GLY A 158 -11.83 -15.14 -10.20
C GLY A 158 -10.89 -14.99 -9.00
N SER A 159 -10.43 -13.79 -8.64
CA SER A 159 -9.62 -13.61 -7.43
C SER A 159 -10.47 -13.21 -6.21
N VAL A 160 -10.00 -13.57 -5.02
CA VAL A 160 -10.59 -13.17 -3.73
C VAL A 160 -10.65 -11.65 -3.59
N ARG A 161 -9.63 -10.97 -4.09
CA ARG A 161 -9.53 -9.51 -4.14
C ARG A 161 -9.44 -9.08 -5.61
N ARG A 162 -10.40 -8.27 -6.04
CA ARG A 162 -10.39 -7.69 -7.38
C ARG A 162 -9.19 -6.76 -7.53
N GLY A 163 -8.51 -6.84 -8.68
CA GLY A 163 -7.52 -5.85 -9.06
C GLY A 163 -8.18 -4.48 -9.16
N ALA A 164 -7.48 -3.45 -8.72
CA ALA A 164 -7.94 -2.07 -8.83
C ALA A 164 -6.74 -1.16 -9.07
N ALA A 165 -6.94 -0.04 -9.76
CA ALA A 165 -5.88 0.91 -10.03
C ALA A 165 -6.33 2.36 -9.82
N SER A 166 -5.36 3.22 -9.48
CA SER A 166 -5.52 4.67 -9.49
C SER A 166 -4.49 5.31 -10.41
N VAL A 167 -4.88 6.38 -11.09
CA VAL A 167 -3.97 7.20 -11.87
C VAL A 167 -3.65 8.49 -11.12
N ASN A 168 -2.35 8.81 -11.06
CA ASN A 168 -1.81 9.96 -10.35
C ASN A 168 -1.24 10.96 -11.36
N ILE A 169 -1.74 12.19 -11.36
CA ILE A 169 -1.27 13.25 -12.25
C ILE A 169 -1.01 14.56 -11.49
N ASN A 170 -0.01 15.31 -11.92
CA ASN A 170 0.26 16.64 -11.38
C ASN A 170 -0.83 17.62 -11.80
N ILE A 171 -1.34 18.43 -10.86
CA ILE A 171 -2.31 19.48 -11.13
C ILE A 171 -1.82 20.53 -12.14
N GLU A 172 -0.50 20.67 -12.29
CA GLU A 172 0.11 21.55 -13.30
C GLU A 172 0.26 20.91 -14.69
N HIS A 173 -0.13 19.61 -14.87
CA HIS A 173 -0.13 18.98 -16.19
C HIS A 173 -1.18 19.60 -17.11
N ASP A 174 -0.86 19.77 -18.39
CA ASP A 174 -1.78 20.45 -19.32
C ASP A 174 -3.07 19.68 -19.56
N ASP A 175 -3.03 18.34 -19.52
CA ASP A 175 -4.22 17.49 -19.65
C ASP A 175 -5.00 17.32 -18.33
N PHE A 176 -4.60 17.97 -17.24
CA PHE A 176 -5.21 17.79 -15.92
C PHE A 176 -6.72 18.00 -15.91
N GLU A 177 -7.20 19.00 -16.61
CA GLU A 177 -8.65 19.33 -16.62
C GLU A 177 -9.46 18.28 -17.37
N GLU A 178 -8.98 17.76 -18.49
CA GLU A 178 -9.61 16.67 -19.19
C GLU A 178 -9.55 15.38 -18.37
N TRP A 179 -8.41 15.09 -17.77
CA TRP A 179 -8.24 13.95 -16.88
C TRP A 179 -9.21 13.97 -15.67
N LEU A 180 -9.60 15.13 -15.16
CA LEU A 180 -10.62 15.22 -14.11
C LEU A 180 -12.00 14.65 -14.54
N GLU A 181 -12.30 14.65 -15.83
CA GLU A 181 -13.59 14.26 -16.38
C GLU A 181 -13.67 12.77 -16.76
N ILE A 182 -12.56 12.01 -16.79
CA ILE A 182 -12.51 10.63 -17.33
C ILE A 182 -13.45 9.65 -16.62
N ARG A 183 -13.85 9.93 -15.38
CA ARG A 183 -14.81 9.09 -14.62
C ARG A 183 -16.28 9.49 -14.79
N GLU A 184 -16.56 10.50 -15.56
CA GLU A 184 -17.95 10.86 -15.84
C GLU A 184 -18.48 10.07 -17.04
N PRO A 185 -19.67 9.44 -16.93
CA PRO A 185 -20.26 8.67 -18.02
C PRO A 185 -20.94 9.60 -19.03
N LYS A 186 -20.18 10.55 -19.59
CA LYS A 186 -20.65 11.55 -20.59
C LYS A 186 -19.56 11.78 -21.65
N GLY A 187 -19.98 12.23 -22.82
CA GLY A 187 -19.08 12.53 -23.95
C GLY A 187 -18.58 11.27 -24.67
N ASP A 188 -17.38 11.32 -25.23
CA ASP A 188 -16.78 10.24 -25.99
C ASP A 188 -16.37 9.07 -25.07
N VAL A 189 -16.96 7.89 -25.34
CA VAL A 189 -16.69 6.64 -24.60
C VAL A 189 -15.20 6.26 -24.63
N ASN A 190 -14.47 6.60 -25.70
CA ASN A 190 -13.04 6.31 -25.81
C ASN A 190 -12.19 7.17 -24.88
N ARG A 191 -12.75 8.25 -24.34
CA ARG A 191 -12.07 9.14 -23.39
C ARG A 191 -12.57 8.94 -21.94
N GLN A 192 -13.34 7.88 -21.68
CA GLN A 192 -13.86 7.54 -20.36
C GLN A 192 -13.09 6.37 -19.74
N SER A 193 -12.83 6.47 -18.44
CA SER A 193 -12.14 5.45 -17.64
C SER A 193 -12.82 5.33 -16.27
N LEU A 194 -13.98 4.67 -16.27
CA LEU A 194 -14.94 4.68 -15.15
C LEU A 194 -14.47 3.84 -13.94
N ASN A 195 -13.50 2.93 -14.14
CA ASN A 195 -13.03 1.98 -13.13
C ASN A 195 -11.69 2.38 -12.50
N LEU A 196 -11.03 3.42 -13.05
CA LEU A 196 -9.81 3.96 -12.46
C LEU A 196 -10.13 4.97 -11.37
N HIS A 197 -9.50 4.83 -10.22
CA HIS A 197 -9.47 5.88 -9.20
C HIS A 197 -8.51 7.00 -9.62
N GLN A 198 -8.67 8.17 -9.06
CA GLN A 198 -7.90 9.36 -9.43
C GLN A 198 -7.18 9.96 -8.23
N CYS A 199 -5.93 10.40 -8.42
CA CYS A 199 -5.18 11.18 -7.42
C CYS A 199 -4.50 12.39 -8.07
N ALA A 200 -4.82 13.57 -7.60
CA ALA A 200 -4.17 14.82 -7.99
C ALA A 200 -2.92 15.06 -7.15
N VAL A 201 -1.77 15.15 -7.79
CA VAL A 201 -0.48 15.43 -7.13
C VAL A 201 -0.24 16.94 -7.14
N VAL A 202 -0.13 17.52 -5.95
CA VAL A 202 -0.02 18.97 -5.74
C VAL A 202 1.37 19.31 -5.19
N GLY A 203 2.12 20.13 -5.93
CA GLY A 203 3.45 20.58 -5.53
C GLY A 203 3.44 21.96 -4.85
N ASP A 204 4.52 22.29 -4.13
CA ASP A 204 4.68 23.59 -3.44
C ASP A 204 4.63 24.78 -4.42
N LYS A 205 5.10 24.61 -5.67
CA LYS A 205 5.05 25.66 -6.69
C LYS A 205 3.61 26.04 -7.02
N PHE A 206 2.74 25.04 -7.22
CA PHE A 206 1.32 25.27 -7.45
C PHE A 206 0.64 25.94 -6.25
N MET A 207 0.93 25.48 -5.02
CA MET A 207 0.37 26.09 -3.81
C MET A 207 0.79 27.54 -3.63
N ARG A 208 2.04 27.91 -3.97
CA ARG A 208 2.47 29.32 -3.96
C ARG A 208 1.69 30.15 -4.99
N LYS A 209 1.48 29.66 -6.21
CA LYS A 209 0.66 30.34 -7.22
C LYS A 209 -0.78 30.53 -6.71
N LEU A 210 -1.37 29.49 -6.16
CA LEU A 210 -2.73 29.52 -5.61
C LEU A 210 -2.88 30.59 -4.52
N THR A 211 -1.95 30.64 -3.56
CA THR A 211 -1.99 31.59 -2.44
C THR A 211 -1.64 33.01 -2.86
N SER A 212 -0.82 33.21 -3.91
CA SER A 212 -0.53 34.53 -4.48
C SER A 212 -1.65 35.09 -5.38
N GLY A 213 -2.69 34.30 -5.62
CA GLY A 213 -3.86 34.80 -6.36
C GLY A 213 -3.82 34.54 -7.87
N ASP A 214 -2.95 33.65 -8.35
CA ASP A 214 -2.91 33.26 -9.75
C ASP A 214 -4.25 32.69 -10.21
N ASN A 215 -4.81 33.27 -11.29
CA ASN A 215 -6.16 32.94 -11.77
C ASN A 215 -6.26 31.51 -12.31
N ASP A 216 -5.23 31.00 -13.00
CA ASP A 216 -5.23 29.64 -13.53
C ASP A 216 -5.14 28.61 -12.40
N ALA A 217 -4.27 28.85 -11.41
CA ALA A 217 -4.17 28.00 -10.24
C ALA A 217 -5.49 27.96 -9.44
N ARG A 218 -6.14 29.10 -9.25
CA ARG A 218 -7.45 29.19 -8.57
C ARG A 218 -8.54 28.44 -9.37
N ARG A 219 -8.55 28.54 -10.67
CA ARG A 219 -9.50 27.88 -11.55
C ARG A 219 -9.33 26.36 -11.47
N LYS A 220 -8.10 25.85 -11.63
CA LYS A 220 -7.79 24.42 -11.53
C LYS A 220 -8.14 23.86 -10.14
N TRP A 221 -7.78 24.59 -9.10
CA TRP A 221 -8.09 24.20 -7.72
C TRP A 221 -9.60 24.15 -7.46
N SER A 222 -10.35 25.15 -7.92
CA SER A 222 -11.81 25.17 -7.79
C SER A 222 -12.48 23.99 -8.49
N LYS A 223 -12.05 23.67 -9.73
CA LYS A 223 -12.54 22.51 -10.48
C LYS A 223 -12.27 21.20 -9.73
N LEU A 224 -11.05 21.03 -9.21
CA LEU A 224 -10.69 19.84 -8.42
C LEU A 224 -11.58 19.69 -7.20
N LEU A 225 -11.78 20.77 -6.43
CA LEU A 225 -12.63 20.71 -5.22
C LEU A 225 -14.11 20.45 -5.57
N GLN A 226 -14.63 21.04 -6.65
CA GLN A 226 -15.98 20.78 -7.13
C GLN A 226 -16.15 19.30 -7.51
N LYS A 227 -15.18 18.73 -8.25
CA LYS A 227 -15.21 17.32 -8.62
C LYS A 227 -15.17 16.43 -7.39
N ARG A 228 -14.24 16.70 -6.47
CA ARG A 228 -14.13 15.95 -5.22
C ARG A 228 -15.40 16.01 -4.37
N LYS A 229 -16.04 17.17 -4.29
CA LYS A 229 -17.34 17.31 -3.61
C LYS A 229 -18.44 16.46 -4.25
N ALA A 230 -18.46 16.39 -5.58
CA ALA A 230 -19.51 15.67 -6.33
C ALA A 230 -19.33 14.15 -6.30
N THR A 231 -18.08 13.65 -6.31
CA THR A 231 -17.76 12.23 -6.55
C THR A 231 -16.96 11.56 -5.44
N GLY A 232 -16.40 12.30 -4.48
CA GLY A 232 -15.41 11.82 -3.50
C GLY A 232 -13.99 11.76 -4.04
N GLU A 233 -13.77 11.96 -5.34
CA GLU A 233 -12.47 11.91 -6.03
C GLU A 233 -12.23 13.18 -6.84
N PRO A 234 -10.97 13.49 -7.18
CA PRO A 234 -9.73 12.74 -6.91
C PRO A 234 -9.26 12.82 -5.45
N TYR A 235 -8.41 11.87 -5.03
CA TYR A 235 -7.55 12.05 -3.86
C TYR A 235 -6.58 13.20 -4.11
N ILE A 236 -5.99 13.75 -3.03
CA ILE A 236 -5.03 14.85 -3.14
C ILE A 236 -3.76 14.49 -2.39
N LEU A 237 -2.63 14.41 -3.12
CA LEU A 237 -1.31 14.20 -2.55
C LEU A 237 -0.52 15.52 -2.55
N PHE A 238 -0.22 16.06 -1.37
CA PHE A 238 0.67 17.21 -1.20
C PHE A 238 2.14 16.76 -1.20
N LYS A 239 2.69 16.50 -2.41
CA LYS A 239 4.04 15.91 -2.56
C LYS A 239 5.16 16.73 -1.93
N GLY A 240 5.01 18.04 -1.83
CA GLY A 240 5.98 18.92 -1.19
C GLY A 240 6.10 18.63 0.30
N ASN A 241 4.97 18.56 1.00
CA ASN A 241 4.92 18.21 2.42
C ASN A 241 5.44 16.80 2.67
N THR A 242 5.04 15.84 1.82
CA THR A 242 5.51 14.47 1.88
C THR A 242 7.03 14.39 1.79
N ASN A 243 7.63 15.02 0.78
CA ASN A 243 9.08 14.95 0.56
C ASN A 243 9.89 15.71 1.61
N LYS A 244 9.36 16.80 2.19
CA LYS A 244 10.01 17.51 3.33
C LYS A 244 10.17 16.59 4.54
N GLN A 245 9.21 15.70 4.73
CA GLN A 245 9.13 14.78 5.84
C GLN A 245 9.79 13.41 5.55
N ASN A 246 10.48 13.22 4.44
CA ASN A 246 11.14 11.96 4.10
C ASN A 246 12.13 11.49 5.20
N PRO A 247 12.21 10.18 5.48
CA PRO A 247 13.18 9.62 6.40
C PRO A 247 14.62 9.85 5.92
N ALA A 248 15.60 9.69 6.81
CA ALA A 248 17.02 9.84 6.49
C ALA A 248 17.40 9.00 5.27
N ALA A 249 17.04 7.73 5.25
CA ALA A 249 17.28 6.83 4.12
C ALA A 249 16.88 7.42 2.75
N TYR A 250 15.76 8.15 2.68
CA TYR A 250 15.33 8.79 1.44
C TYR A 250 16.13 10.04 1.10
N LYS A 251 16.48 10.85 2.11
CA LYS A 251 17.27 12.06 1.92
C LYS A 251 18.68 11.74 1.47
N ASP A 252 19.30 10.75 2.11
CA ASP A 252 20.68 10.34 1.86
C ASP A 252 20.86 9.69 0.47
N ASN A 253 19.80 9.01 -0.02
CA ASN A 253 19.80 8.41 -1.36
C ASN A 253 19.07 9.27 -2.43
N ALA A 254 18.74 10.53 -2.13
CA ALA A 254 18.02 11.46 -3.01
C ALA A 254 16.69 10.91 -3.57
N LEU A 255 16.05 9.99 -2.83
CA LEU A 255 14.78 9.36 -3.23
C LEU A 255 13.62 10.34 -3.03
N LYS A 256 12.67 10.34 -3.95
CA LYS A 256 11.53 11.25 -3.94
C LYS A 256 10.21 10.50 -4.14
N VAL A 257 9.18 11.00 -3.50
CA VAL A 257 7.80 10.57 -3.70
C VAL A 257 7.19 11.41 -4.82
N HIS A 258 6.68 10.72 -5.85
CA HIS A 258 6.06 11.35 -7.03
C HIS A 258 4.56 11.07 -7.10
N MET A 259 4.11 10.01 -6.47
CA MET A 259 2.76 9.49 -6.53
C MET A 259 2.42 8.71 -5.26
N THR A 260 1.22 8.18 -5.18
CA THR A 260 0.76 7.33 -4.08
C THR A 260 0.10 6.06 -4.61
N ASN A 261 -0.19 5.10 -3.71
CA ASN A 261 -0.94 3.90 -4.02
C ASN A 261 -2.42 4.19 -4.29
N ILE A 262 -3.20 3.15 -4.56
CA ILE A 262 -4.62 3.25 -4.88
C ILE A 262 -5.46 3.92 -3.79
N CYS A 263 -5.12 3.72 -2.51
CA CYS A 263 -5.89 4.27 -1.37
C CYS A 263 -5.29 5.58 -0.82
N SER A 264 -4.20 6.07 -1.40
CA SER A 264 -3.55 7.36 -1.07
C SER A 264 -2.84 7.45 0.29
N GLU A 265 -2.64 6.30 0.99
CA GLU A 265 -1.95 6.27 2.29
C GLU A 265 -0.46 5.97 2.20
N ILE A 266 0.04 5.45 1.05
CA ILE A 266 1.42 5.02 0.89
C ILE A 266 2.21 6.01 0.06
N VAL A 267 3.29 6.51 0.64
CA VAL A 267 4.15 7.55 0.05
C VAL A 267 5.59 7.04 -0.03
N LEU A 268 5.85 6.21 -1.05
CA LEU A 268 7.15 5.61 -1.31
C LEU A 268 7.73 6.10 -2.64
N HIS A 269 9.04 5.93 -2.81
CA HIS A 269 9.76 6.28 -4.03
C HIS A 269 9.37 5.36 -5.19
N THR A 270 9.25 5.92 -6.38
CA THR A 270 9.14 5.23 -7.66
C THR A 270 10.02 5.89 -8.70
N ASP A 271 10.51 5.11 -9.65
CA ASP A 271 11.15 5.58 -10.88
C ASP A 271 11.00 4.51 -11.99
N GLU A 272 11.67 4.68 -13.12
CA GLU A 272 11.63 3.75 -14.24
C GLU A 272 11.97 2.31 -13.86
N ASN A 273 12.86 2.14 -12.86
CA ASN A 273 13.43 0.87 -12.45
C ASN A 273 12.89 0.36 -11.10
N HIS A 274 12.10 1.13 -10.39
CA HIS A 274 11.61 0.81 -9.06
C HIS A 274 10.11 1.04 -8.97
N SER A 275 9.36 -0.04 -8.86
CA SER A 275 7.93 -0.01 -8.54
C SER A 275 7.75 -0.28 -7.06
N PHE A 276 7.21 0.65 -6.30
CA PHE A 276 7.12 0.47 -4.87
C PHE A 276 6.19 -0.68 -4.46
N VAL A 277 6.55 -1.32 -3.37
CA VAL A 277 5.82 -2.42 -2.74
C VAL A 277 5.53 -2.03 -1.31
N CYS A 278 4.30 -2.20 -0.85
CA CYS A 278 3.94 -2.01 0.54
C CYS A 278 3.45 -3.30 1.19
N CYS A 279 4.19 -3.72 2.21
CA CYS A 279 3.82 -4.82 3.09
C CYS A 279 3.18 -4.24 4.35
N LEU A 280 1.90 -4.53 4.59
CA LEU A 280 1.16 -3.91 5.70
C LEU A 280 0.28 -4.89 6.47
N SER A 281 0.13 -4.60 7.77
CA SER A 281 -0.86 -5.17 8.69
C SER A 281 -1.17 -4.14 9.77
N SER A 282 -2.17 -4.38 10.61
CA SER A 282 -2.62 -3.38 11.58
C SER A 282 -2.78 -3.95 12.98
N LEU A 283 -2.35 -3.20 14.00
CA LEU A 283 -2.62 -3.48 15.40
C LEU A 283 -4.05 -3.07 15.76
N ASN A 284 -4.75 -3.89 16.52
CA ASN A 284 -6.11 -3.62 16.95
C ASN A 284 -6.13 -2.83 18.28
N LEU A 285 -6.36 -1.53 18.21
CA LEU A 285 -6.40 -0.66 19.39
C LEU A 285 -7.64 -0.90 20.27
N ALA A 286 -8.73 -1.47 19.74
CA ALA A 286 -9.84 -1.89 20.59
C ALA A 286 -9.41 -2.93 21.63
N LYS A 287 -8.31 -3.65 21.36
CA LYS A 287 -7.69 -4.62 22.27
C LYS A 287 -6.38 -4.13 22.89
N TYR A 288 -6.15 -2.81 22.89
CA TYR A 288 -4.90 -2.21 23.37
C TYR A 288 -4.54 -2.64 24.79
N ASP A 289 -5.51 -2.67 25.70
CA ASP A 289 -5.27 -3.03 27.09
C ASP A 289 -4.85 -4.50 27.28
N GLU A 290 -5.22 -5.40 26.35
CA GLU A 290 -4.81 -6.79 26.36
C GLU A 290 -3.33 -6.96 25.94
N TRP A 291 -2.87 -6.17 24.96
CA TRP A 291 -1.56 -6.39 24.33
C TRP A 291 -0.47 -5.34 24.64
N LYS A 292 -0.82 -4.19 25.24
CA LYS A 292 0.11 -3.05 25.46
C LYS A 292 1.40 -3.39 26.21
N ASN A 293 1.37 -4.45 27.05
CA ASN A 293 2.52 -4.92 27.84
C ASN A 293 3.23 -6.14 27.23
N THR A 294 2.89 -6.52 25.99
CA THR A 294 3.53 -7.61 25.25
C THR A 294 4.55 -7.06 24.26
N ASN A 295 5.28 -7.95 23.59
CA ASN A 295 6.22 -7.58 22.52
C ASN A 295 5.55 -7.43 21.15
N ILE A 296 4.23 -7.37 21.05
CA ILE A 296 3.51 -7.44 19.78
C ILE A 296 3.97 -6.41 18.75
N ILE A 297 4.29 -5.18 19.14
CA ILE A 297 4.75 -4.13 18.22
C ILE A 297 6.08 -4.55 17.62
N TYR A 298 7.03 -4.94 18.46
CA TYR A 298 8.35 -5.40 18.07
C TYR A 298 8.25 -6.62 17.14
N ASP A 299 7.51 -7.65 17.55
CA ASP A 299 7.34 -8.89 16.80
C ASP A 299 6.54 -8.69 15.50
N SER A 300 5.65 -7.70 15.43
CA SER A 300 4.92 -7.35 14.20
C SER A 300 5.84 -6.79 13.12
N ILE A 301 6.90 -6.09 13.46
CA ILE A 301 7.91 -5.65 12.49
C ILE A 301 8.68 -6.84 11.93
N TRP A 302 9.07 -7.80 12.77
CA TRP A 302 9.66 -9.06 12.33
C TRP A 302 8.70 -9.83 11.42
N PHE A 303 7.43 -9.92 11.82
CA PHE A 303 6.39 -10.56 11.01
C PHE A 303 6.28 -9.92 9.61
N LEU A 304 6.19 -8.60 9.52
CA LEU A 304 6.08 -7.89 8.25
C LEU A 304 7.35 -8.04 7.39
N ASP A 305 8.54 -8.02 7.98
CA ASP A 305 9.79 -8.29 7.24
C ASP A 305 9.80 -9.69 6.65
N GLY A 306 9.29 -10.68 7.38
CA GLY A 306 9.14 -12.06 6.89
C GLY A 306 8.08 -12.21 5.80
N VAL A 307 6.98 -11.44 5.86
CA VAL A 307 5.98 -11.38 4.77
C VAL A 307 6.59 -10.76 3.51
N LEU A 308 7.39 -9.70 3.66
CA LEU A 308 8.10 -9.09 2.54
C LEU A 308 9.13 -10.04 1.94
N GLU A 309 9.82 -10.81 2.78
CA GLU A 309 10.74 -11.86 2.31
C GLU A 309 10.00 -12.96 1.53
N GLU A 310 8.81 -13.37 1.97
CA GLU A 310 7.95 -14.30 1.21
C GLU A 310 7.62 -13.75 -0.18
N PHE A 311 7.30 -12.45 -0.28
CA PHE A 311 7.08 -11.79 -1.57
C PHE A 311 8.33 -11.83 -2.46
N ILE A 312 9.49 -11.43 -1.93
CA ILE A 312 10.76 -11.40 -2.67
C ILE A 312 11.09 -12.79 -3.21
N GLN A 313 11.10 -13.82 -2.35
CA GLN A 313 11.47 -15.17 -2.74
C GLN A 313 10.51 -15.79 -3.78
N ARG A 314 9.22 -15.44 -3.71
CA ARG A 314 8.21 -15.94 -4.67
C ARG A 314 8.23 -15.18 -5.99
N SER A 315 8.72 -13.95 -6.01
CA SER A 315 8.67 -13.07 -7.19
C SER A 315 10.01 -12.94 -7.91
N LYS A 316 11.12 -13.22 -7.23
CA LYS A 316 12.50 -12.99 -7.70
C LYS A 316 12.81 -13.53 -9.10
N TYR A 317 12.20 -14.66 -9.48
CA TYR A 317 12.44 -15.31 -10.77
C TYR A 317 11.22 -15.24 -11.70
N ARG A 318 10.23 -14.41 -11.35
CA ARG A 318 9.04 -14.23 -12.18
C ARG A 318 9.21 -13.02 -13.08
N LYS A 319 9.08 -13.23 -14.39
CA LYS A 319 9.14 -12.17 -15.38
C LYS A 319 8.01 -11.15 -15.13
N GLY A 320 8.36 -9.86 -15.16
CA GLY A 320 7.44 -8.74 -14.96
C GLY A 320 7.31 -8.27 -13.51
N PHE A 321 8.12 -8.84 -12.56
CA PHE A 321 8.17 -8.39 -11.17
C PHE A 321 9.53 -7.77 -10.80
N GLU A 322 10.42 -7.59 -11.76
CA GLU A 322 11.80 -7.18 -11.54
C GLU A 322 11.90 -5.84 -10.80
N ASN A 323 11.08 -4.85 -11.17
CA ASN A 323 11.09 -3.52 -10.55
C ASN A 323 10.54 -3.57 -9.12
N SER A 324 9.47 -4.34 -8.89
CA SER A 324 8.89 -4.51 -7.57
C SER A 324 9.82 -5.28 -6.62
N VAL A 325 10.49 -6.32 -7.10
CA VAL A 325 11.48 -7.08 -6.33
C VAL A 325 12.68 -6.19 -6.00
N ARG A 326 13.22 -5.47 -6.97
CA ARG A 326 14.35 -4.55 -6.78
C ARG A 326 14.04 -3.47 -5.74
N PHE A 327 12.84 -2.91 -5.79
CA PHE A 327 12.38 -1.97 -4.76
C PHE A 327 12.32 -2.64 -3.39
N ALA A 328 11.68 -3.81 -3.28
CA ALA A 328 11.52 -4.53 -2.02
C ALA A 328 12.87 -4.90 -1.38
N GLU A 329 13.83 -5.36 -2.17
CA GLU A 329 15.18 -5.70 -1.71
C GLU A 329 15.96 -4.46 -1.22
N LYS A 330 15.84 -3.32 -1.92
CA LYS A 330 16.60 -2.11 -1.58
C LYS A 330 16.00 -1.31 -0.42
N SER A 331 14.68 -1.30 -0.29
CA SER A 331 13.99 -0.45 0.70
C SER A 331 13.54 -1.20 1.93
N ARG A 332 13.11 -2.45 1.77
CA ARG A 332 12.39 -3.26 2.77
C ARG A 332 11.32 -2.45 3.52
N ALA A 333 10.54 -1.66 2.76
CA ALA A 333 9.51 -0.79 3.30
C ALA A 333 8.39 -1.59 3.97
N LEU A 334 8.03 -1.21 5.19
CA LEU A 334 6.97 -1.82 5.98
C LEU A 334 5.95 -0.77 6.41
N GLY A 335 4.70 -1.20 6.54
CA GLY A 335 3.60 -0.40 7.08
C GLY A 335 2.90 -1.12 8.22
N LEU A 336 3.19 -0.74 9.47
CA LEU A 336 2.43 -1.19 10.64
C LEU A 336 1.39 -0.12 10.98
N GLY A 337 0.13 -0.37 10.59
CA GLY A 337 -1.00 0.49 10.85
C GLY A 337 -1.72 0.18 12.16
N VAL A 338 -2.82 0.87 12.38
CA VAL A 338 -3.73 0.62 13.51
C VAL A 338 -5.18 0.61 13.02
N LEU A 339 -6.03 -0.09 13.74
CA LEU A 339 -7.48 -0.06 13.61
C LEU A 339 -8.14 0.00 15.01
N GLY A 340 -9.45 0.27 15.08
CA GLY A 340 -10.17 0.27 16.35
C GLY A 340 -9.96 1.50 17.23
N TRP A 341 -9.36 2.59 16.71
CA TRP A 341 -9.12 3.83 17.49
C TRP A 341 -10.41 4.43 18.04
N HIS A 342 -11.44 4.56 17.21
CA HIS A 342 -12.71 5.10 17.67
C HIS A 342 -13.37 4.20 18.73
N THR A 343 -13.33 2.89 18.56
CA THR A 343 -13.81 1.91 19.54
C THR A 343 -13.09 2.07 20.87
N TYR A 344 -11.75 2.17 20.83
CA TYR A 344 -10.92 2.42 22.01
C TYR A 344 -11.35 3.69 22.75
N LEU A 345 -11.56 4.79 22.03
CA LEU A 345 -12.01 6.04 22.65
C LEU A 345 -13.40 5.92 23.28
N GLN A 346 -14.34 5.25 22.60
CA GLN A 346 -15.67 5.00 23.13
C GLN A 346 -15.65 4.18 24.42
N GLU A 347 -14.86 3.11 24.45
CA GLU A 347 -14.69 2.26 25.65
C GLU A 347 -14.07 3.04 26.82
N LYS A 348 -13.22 4.01 26.54
CA LYS A 348 -12.62 4.91 27.55
C LYS A 348 -13.51 6.11 27.91
N GLY A 349 -14.66 6.29 27.26
CA GLY A 349 -15.52 7.45 27.45
C GLY A 349 -14.87 8.77 27.00
N LEU A 350 -13.95 8.72 26.02
CA LEU A 350 -13.22 9.88 25.53
C LEU A 350 -13.86 10.42 24.24
N PRO A 351 -14.08 11.75 24.14
CA PRO A 351 -14.54 12.34 22.90
C PRO A 351 -13.43 12.27 21.83
N PHE A 352 -13.82 12.12 20.56
CA PHE A 352 -12.88 12.05 19.45
C PHE A 352 -12.01 13.32 19.35
N GLU A 353 -12.62 14.47 19.53
CA GLU A 353 -11.96 15.78 19.57
C GLU A 353 -11.74 16.24 21.00
N GLY A 354 -10.54 16.05 21.53
CA GLY A 354 -10.26 16.48 22.90
C GLY A 354 -8.78 16.35 23.26
N LEU A 355 -8.39 17.00 24.36
CA LEU A 355 -7.00 16.96 24.84
C LEU A 355 -6.61 15.56 25.33
N LEU A 356 -7.54 14.82 25.94
CA LEU A 356 -7.27 13.46 26.41
C LEU A 356 -7.09 12.48 25.24
N SER A 357 -7.89 12.59 24.20
CA SER A 357 -7.70 11.77 22.99
C SER A 357 -6.39 12.09 22.27
N GLN A 358 -5.98 13.36 22.25
CA GLN A 358 -4.65 13.74 21.73
C GLN A 358 -3.51 13.19 22.60
N TYR A 359 -3.66 13.21 23.93
CA TYR A 359 -2.69 12.62 24.84
C TYR A 359 -2.55 11.11 24.59
N GLU A 360 -3.67 10.37 24.52
CA GLU A 360 -3.69 8.94 24.23
C GLU A 360 -3.07 8.63 22.85
N THR A 361 -3.38 9.42 21.82
CA THR A 361 -2.74 9.32 20.50
C THR A 361 -1.22 9.40 20.63
N ARG A 362 -0.71 10.44 21.28
CA ARG A 362 0.74 10.63 21.44
C ARG A 362 1.37 9.47 22.21
N ARG A 363 0.74 9.03 23.29
CA ARG A 363 1.23 7.93 24.13
C ARG A 363 1.36 6.63 23.35
N ILE A 364 0.28 6.22 22.67
CA ILE A 364 0.23 4.96 21.92
C ILE A 364 1.18 5.00 20.72
N PHE A 365 1.15 6.06 19.93
CA PHE A 365 1.99 6.15 18.73
C PHE A 365 3.48 6.37 19.07
N SER A 366 3.80 6.97 20.23
CA SER A 366 5.19 6.99 20.71
C SER A 366 5.68 5.60 21.06
N GLN A 367 4.87 4.76 21.71
CA GLN A 367 5.20 3.36 21.96
C GLN A 367 5.42 2.58 20.66
N ILE A 368 4.48 2.72 19.72
CA ILE A 368 4.59 2.05 18.39
C ILE A 368 5.88 2.47 17.69
N LYS A 369 6.22 3.75 17.69
CA LYS A 369 7.44 4.28 17.08
C LYS A 369 8.69 3.66 17.71
N ILE A 370 8.84 3.76 19.03
CA ILE A 370 10.02 3.29 19.76
C ILE A 370 10.23 1.80 19.54
N GLU A 371 9.20 0.99 19.69
CA GLU A 371 9.30 -0.46 19.56
C GLU A 371 9.53 -0.90 18.10
N SER A 372 8.94 -0.22 17.11
CA SER A 372 9.17 -0.52 15.71
C SER A 372 10.59 -0.14 15.26
N GLU A 373 11.13 0.98 15.73
CA GLU A 373 12.53 1.36 15.48
C GLU A 373 13.49 0.36 16.12
N ARG A 374 13.27 -0.04 17.38
CA ARG A 374 14.04 -1.07 18.07
C ARG A 374 14.04 -2.41 17.31
N ALA A 375 12.90 -2.83 16.81
CA ALA A 375 12.78 -4.06 16.03
C ALA A 375 13.53 -3.98 14.69
N SER A 376 13.44 -2.84 13.99
CA SER A 376 14.14 -2.63 12.73
C SER A 376 15.66 -2.60 12.91
N MET A 377 16.16 -2.04 14.01
CA MET A 377 17.59 -2.11 14.38
C MET A 377 18.03 -3.56 14.62
N ALA A 378 17.28 -4.31 15.42
CA ALA A 378 17.58 -5.72 15.68
C ALA A 378 17.54 -6.59 14.41
N LEU A 379 16.62 -6.29 13.47
CA LEU A 379 16.60 -6.92 12.15
C LEU A 379 17.85 -6.56 11.32
N ALA A 380 18.33 -5.31 11.40
CA ALA A 380 19.56 -4.88 10.73
C ALA A 380 20.78 -5.61 11.29
N ASP A 381 20.85 -5.81 12.61
CA ASP A 381 21.94 -6.57 13.27
C ASP A 381 21.98 -8.02 12.81
N VAL A 382 20.82 -8.65 12.56
CA VAL A 382 20.71 -10.06 12.17
C VAL A 382 20.87 -10.27 10.67
N TYR A 383 20.26 -9.44 9.83
CA TYR A 383 20.15 -9.65 8.38
C TYR A 383 20.87 -8.58 7.54
N GLY A 384 21.45 -7.58 8.18
CA GLY A 384 22.09 -6.44 7.53
C GLY A 384 21.12 -5.34 7.08
N GLU A 385 21.66 -4.18 6.81
CA GLU A 385 20.94 -3.04 6.24
C GLU A 385 20.76 -3.21 4.73
N PRO A 386 19.55 -3.02 4.18
CA PRO A 386 19.36 -2.99 2.73
C PRO A 386 19.99 -1.73 2.13
N LEU A 387 20.17 -1.73 0.81
CA LEU A 387 20.95 -0.69 0.12
C LEU A 387 20.54 0.74 0.46
N TRP A 388 19.25 1.02 0.56
CA TRP A 388 18.76 2.38 0.85
C TRP A 388 18.76 2.74 2.33
N CYS A 389 19.04 1.78 3.20
CA CYS A 389 19.15 2.00 4.63
C CYS A 389 20.60 1.95 5.15
N VAL A 390 21.60 1.73 4.28
CA VAL A 390 23.01 1.66 4.68
C VAL A 390 23.43 2.91 5.46
N GLY A 391 24.00 2.70 6.64
CA GLY A 391 24.44 3.76 7.55
C GLY A 391 23.34 4.36 8.42
N THR A 392 22.11 3.89 8.33
CA THR A 392 21.00 4.37 9.17
C THR A 392 20.80 3.58 10.46
N GLY A 393 21.38 2.40 10.56
CA GLY A 393 21.14 1.43 11.63
C GLY A 393 19.81 0.69 11.53
N PHE A 394 19.04 0.86 10.44
CA PHE A 394 17.74 0.23 10.25
C PHE A 394 17.72 -0.76 9.09
N ARG A 395 16.98 -1.85 9.24
CA ARG A 395 16.67 -2.75 8.12
C ARG A 395 15.52 -2.25 7.26
N ASN A 396 14.55 -1.56 7.84
CA ASN A 396 13.30 -1.26 7.15
C ASN A 396 13.13 0.25 6.96
N THR A 397 12.65 0.63 5.78
CA THR A 397 12.08 1.95 5.58
C THR A 397 10.67 1.95 6.16
N HIS A 398 10.45 2.74 7.20
CA HIS A 398 9.15 2.86 7.83
C HIS A 398 8.25 3.79 7.02
N LEU A 399 7.02 3.35 6.78
CA LEU A 399 5.97 4.22 6.28
C LEU A 399 5.56 5.20 7.38
N ARG A 400 5.24 6.40 6.98
CA ARG A 400 4.71 7.40 7.91
C ARG A 400 3.22 7.20 8.07
N ALA A 401 2.77 7.31 9.30
CA ALA A 401 1.38 7.51 9.62
C ALA A 401 1.00 8.98 9.46
#